data_18f51dbb1b2c0bc7d3e4505c7349ec2d
#
_entry.id   18f51dbb1b2c0bc7d3e4505c7349ec2d
#
_cell.length_a   1.000
_cell.length_b   1.000
_cell.length_c   1.000
_cell.angle_alpha   90.00
_cell.angle_beta   90.00
_cell.angle_gamma   90.00
#
_symmetry.space_group_name_H-M   'P 1'
#
loop_
_entity.id
_entity.type
_entity.pdbx_description
1 polymer ?
#
loop_
_entity_poly.entity_id
_entity_poly.type
_entity_poly.pdbx_seq_one_letter_code
_entity_poly.pdbx_strand_id
1 'polypeptide(L)'
;MTDVPAHHRPAFMRFAAAVGLANLADGIAVVAWAWTASLLPRDPLRIAILPATLRLPWIFFALPSGILAARVDRRRLIMLCDLIRALAYCAAGIALLANLPLGAPSLVGVQNAALYGTLLGLGVLIGCAEVARDNAAQSRLPAIVPGQDLERANGLLGSIETVGNEMAGPALGAFLIALFLPTPFLVIEVGGGGGGGGGEGGERGE
;
A
#
# COMPACT_ATOMS: atom_id res chain seq x y z
N MET A 1 28.26 27.47 22.30
CA MET A 1 26.99 27.09 21.63
C MET A 1 27.06 25.60 21.51
N THR A 2 26.25 24.89 22.28
CA THR A 2 26.15 23.43 22.24
C THR A 2 25.60 23.04 20.89
N ASP A 3 26.42 22.38 20.08
CA ASP A 3 26.03 21.88 18.76
C ASP A 3 24.99 20.75 18.96
N VAL A 4 23.70 21.09 18.89
CA VAL A 4 22.62 20.11 18.95
C VAL A 4 22.74 19.23 17.70
N PRO A 5 22.94 17.91 17.85
CA PRO A 5 23.03 17.00 16.70
C PRO A 5 21.87 17.20 15.74
N ALA A 6 22.12 17.11 14.43
CA ALA A 6 21.11 17.44 13.41
C ALA A 6 19.81 16.64 13.54
N HIS A 7 19.89 15.38 14.02
CA HIS A 7 18.73 14.52 14.26
C HIS A 7 17.83 14.95 15.43
N HIS A 8 18.28 15.89 16.29
CA HIS A 8 17.45 16.51 17.31
C HIS A 8 16.89 17.87 16.90
N ARG A 9 17.21 18.36 15.69
CA ARG A 9 16.65 19.61 15.19
C ARG A 9 15.16 19.44 14.83
N PRO A 10 14.28 20.35 15.24
CA PRO A 10 12.82 20.18 15.03
C PRO A 10 12.43 20.12 13.54
N ALA A 11 13.24 20.71 12.65
CA ALA A 11 13.02 20.63 11.21
C ALA A 11 13.26 19.21 10.67
N PHE A 12 14.35 18.55 11.11
CA PHE A 12 14.65 17.18 10.74
C PHE A 12 13.64 16.21 11.33
N MET A 13 13.26 16.37 12.60
CA MET A 13 12.27 15.50 13.25
C MET A 13 10.90 15.53 12.53
N ARG A 14 10.45 16.72 12.15
CA ARG A 14 9.20 16.87 11.34
C ARG A 14 9.33 16.21 9.98
N PHE A 15 10.47 16.37 9.33
CA PHE A 15 10.74 15.72 8.04
C PHE A 15 10.78 14.20 8.18
N ALA A 16 11.50 13.66 9.17
CA ALA A 16 11.58 12.22 9.44
C ALA A 16 10.22 11.62 9.80
N ALA A 17 9.40 12.32 10.59
CA ALA A 17 8.03 11.91 10.89
C ALA A 17 7.15 11.86 9.64
N ALA A 18 7.24 12.85 8.74
CA ALA A 18 6.50 12.86 7.50
C ALA A 18 6.94 11.72 6.55
N VAL A 19 8.25 11.43 6.49
CA VAL A 19 8.79 10.28 5.75
C VAL A 19 8.27 8.97 6.36
N GLY A 20 8.30 8.84 7.68
CA GLY A 20 7.85 7.63 8.38
C GLY A 20 6.36 7.35 8.17
N LEU A 21 5.51 8.38 8.27
CA LEU A 21 4.07 8.25 8.00
C LEU A 21 3.77 7.84 6.56
N ALA A 22 4.52 8.39 5.60
CA ALA A 22 4.36 8.02 4.20
C ALA A 22 4.76 6.57 3.95
N ASN A 23 5.92 6.14 4.45
CA ASN A 23 6.37 4.74 4.30
C ASN A 23 5.45 3.75 5.03
N LEU A 24 4.88 4.15 6.17
CA LEU A 24 3.86 3.35 6.85
C LEU A 24 2.61 3.18 5.97
N ALA A 25 2.14 4.25 5.34
CA ALA A 25 1.01 4.21 4.42
C ALA A 25 1.31 3.33 3.18
N ASP A 26 2.55 3.37 2.67
CA ASP A 26 2.99 2.55 1.54
C ASP A 26 3.00 1.06 1.90
N GLY A 27 3.50 0.71 3.10
CA GLY A 27 3.45 -0.66 3.61
C GLY A 27 2.02 -1.18 3.80
N ILE A 28 1.09 -0.35 4.30
CA ILE A 28 -0.34 -0.68 4.39
C ILE A 28 -0.91 -0.93 2.98
N ALA A 29 -0.57 -0.05 2.02
CA ALA A 29 -1.07 -0.13 0.66
C ALA A 29 -0.63 -1.41 -0.06
N VAL A 30 0.60 -1.87 0.13
CA VAL A 30 1.10 -3.12 -0.47
C VAL A 30 0.22 -4.30 -0.07
N VAL A 31 -0.12 -4.43 1.21
CA VAL A 31 -0.99 -5.51 1.70
C VAL A 31 -2.43 -5.35 1.21
N ALA A 32 -2.96 -4.12 1.26
CA ALA A 32 -4.31 -3.83 0.78
C ALA A 32 -4.46 -4.13 -0.72
N TRP A 33 -3.44 -3.84 -1.53
CA TRP A 33 -3.43 -4.10 -2.97
C TRP A 33 -3.34 -5.60 -3.27
N ALA A 34 -2.46 -6.32 -2.56
CA ALA A 34 -2.35 -7.77 -2.69
C ALA A 34 -3.63 -8.49 -2.27
N TRP A 35 -4.26 -8.03 -1.19
CA TRP A 35 -5.55 -8.54 -0.73
C TRP A 35 -6.67 -8.27 -1.74
N THR A 36 -6.73 -7.04 -2.27
CA THR A 36 -7.67 -6.67 -3.34
C THR A 36 -7.53 -7.58 -4.56
N ALA A 37 -6.28 -7.91 -4.94
CA ALA A 37 -6.02 -8.84 -6.04
C ALA A 37 -6.64 -10.22 -5.80
N SER A 38 -6.69 -10.68 -4.55
CA SER A 38 -7.29 -11.98 -4.19
C SER A 38 -8.81 -12.02 -4.31
N LEU A 39 -9.48 -10.86 -4.29
CA LEU A 39 -10.93 -10.73 -4.46
C LEU A 39 -11.38 -10.74 -5.93
N LEU A 40 -10.45 -10.52 -6.84
CA LEU A 40 -10.68 -10.45 -8.28
C LEU A 40 -10.59 -11.85 -8.91
N PRO A 41 -10.81 -12.00 -10.25
CA PRO A 41 -10.76 -13.30 -10.90
C PRO A 41 -9.51 -14.09 -10.57
N ARG A 42 -9.65 -15.37 -10.26
CA ARG A 42 -8.56 -16.28 -9.84
C ARG A 42 -7.62 -16.68 -11.00
N ASP A 43 -7.21 -15.71 -11.81
CA ASP A 43 -6.17 -15.83 -12.79
C ASP A 43 -4.83 -15.46 -12.10
N PRO A 44 -3.88 -16.39 -11.96
CA PRO A 44 -2.61 -16.13 -11.29
C PRO A 44 -1.85 -14.92 -11.85
N LEU A 45 -1.94 -14.69 -13.16
CA LEU A 45 -1.29 -13.56 -13.82
C LEU A 45 -1.93 -12.24 -13.39
N ARG A 46 -3.26 -12.17 -13.37
CA ARG A 46 -4.00 -10.97 -12.93
C ARG A 46 -3.74 -10.64 -11.47
N ILE A 47 -3.68 -11.67 -10.61
CA ILE A 47 -3.35 -11.51 -9.19
C ILE A 47 -1.93 -10.94 -9.01
N ALA A 48 -0.96 -11.39 -9.80
CA ALA A 48 0.42 -10.91 -9.72
C ALA A 48 0.61 -9.50 -10.30
N ILE A 49 -0.07 -9.17 -11.40
CA ILE A 49 0.07 -7.86 -12.08
C ILE A 49 -0.43 -6.72 -11.20
N LEU A 50 -1.54 -6.90 -10.47
CA LEU A 50 -2.16 -5.81 -9.72
C LEU A 50 -1.19 -5.19 -8.68
N PRO A 51 -0.58 -5.93 -7.74
CA PRO A 51 0.41 -5.35 -6.83
C PRO A 51 1.70 -4.90 -7.55
N ALA A 52 2.05 -5.53 -8.69
CA ALA A 52 3.21 -5.11 -9.47
C ALA A 52 3.05 -3.69 -10.03
N THR A 53 1.83 -3.19 -10.25
CA THR A 53 1.60 -1.81 -10.73
C THR A 53 2.13 -0.74 -9.80
N LEU A 54 2.20 -1.00 -8.51
CA LEU A 54 2.79 -0.06 -7.54
C LEU A 54 4.33 0.03 -7.70
N ARG A 55 4.99 -1.06 -8.12
CA ARG A 55 6.45 -1.16 -8.22
C ARG A 55 7.00 -0.91 -9.62
N LEU A 56 6.22 -1.18 -10.68
CA LEU A 56 6.65 -0.97 -12.07
C LEU A 56 7.15 0.45 -12.37
N PRO A 57 6.52 1.54 -11.86
CA PRO A 57 6.99 2.90 -12.12
C PRO A 57 8.44 3.14 -11.66
N TRP A 58 8.94 2.45 -10.66
CA TRP A 58 10.32 2.56 -10.21
C TRP A 58 11.33 2.24 -11.30
N ILE A 59 11.02 1.29 -12.19
CA ILE A 59 11.91 0.86 -13.27
C ILE A 59 12.01 1.95 -14.35
N PHE A 60 10.88 2.56 -14.70
CA PHE A 60 10.81 3.46 -15.86
C PHE A 60 10.80 4.94 -15.49
N PHE A 61 10.27 5.27 -14.32
CA PHE A 61 10.02 6.65 -13.90
C PHE A 61 11.03 7.21 -12.89
N ALA A 62 11.95 6.39 -12.36
CA ALA A 62 12.94 6.85 -11.40
C ALA A 62 13.85 7.97 -11.95
N LEU A 63 14.40 7.82 -13.15
CA LEU A 63 15.23 8.84 -13.79
C LEU A 63 14.44 10.10 -14.19
N PRO A 64 13.30 10.01 -14.90
CA PRO A 64 12.48 11.18 -15.22
C PRO A 64 12.02 11.95 -13.98
N SER A 65 11.63 11.27 -12.92
CA SER A 65 11.18 11.92 -11.68
C SER A 65 12.31 12.64 -10.95
N GLY A 66 13.54 12.12 -11.00
CA GLY A 66 14.73 12.81 -10.48
C GLY A 66 15.00 14.13 -11.22
N ILE A 67 14.87 14.14 -12.55
CA ILE A 67 14.98 15.37 -13.37
C ILE A 67 13.86 16.35 -13.01
N LEU A 68 12.64 15.87 -12.83
CA LEU A 68 11.49 16.68 -12.42
C LEU A 68 11.73 17.32 -11.05
N ALA A 69 12.18 16.54 -10.07
CA ALA A 69 12.49 16.99 -8.70
C ALA A 69 13.62 18.06 -8.67
N ALA A 70 14.52 18.05 -9.66
CA ALA A 70 15.56 19.07 -9.80
C ALA A 70 15.05 20.41 -10.38
N ARG A 71 13.94 20.39 -11.14
CA ARG A 71 13.43 21.56 -11.87
C ARG A 71 12.27 22.30 -11.18
N VAL A 72 11.59 21.63 -10.24
CA VAL A 72 10.42 22.19 -9.56
C VAL A 72 10.68 22.39 -8.06
N ASP A 73 9.83 23.20 -7.42
CA ASP A 73 9.85 23.33 -5.97
C ASP A 73 9.52 21.99 -5.32
N ARG A 74 10.51 21.43 -4.62
CA ARG A 74 10.45 20.11 -4.01
C ARG A 74 9.31 19.96 -3.00
N ARG A 75 9.00 21.04 -2.26
CA ARG A 75 7.91 21.04 -1.29
C ARG A 75 6.56 20.93 -1.98
N ARG A 76 6.37 21.68 -3.07
CA ARG A 76 5.14 21.64 -3.87
C ARG A 76 4.98 20.28 -4.54
N LEU A 77 6.07 19.72 -5.06
CA LEU A 77 6.05 18.41 -5.69
C LEU A 77 5.65 17.32 -4.69
N ILE A 78 6.23 17.30 -3.48
CA ILE A 78 5.86 16.34 -2.43
C ILE A 78 4.37 16.48 -2.09
N MET A 79 3.88 17.69 -1.82
CA MET A 79 2.46 17.91 -1.49
C MET A 79 1.52 17.49 -2.62
N LEU A 80 1.89 17.74 -3.87
CA LEU A 80 1.08 17.35 -5.03
C LEU A 80 1.05 15.81 -5.17
N CYS A 81 2.18 15.14 -5.02
CA CYS A 81 2.26 13.69 -5.07
C CYS A 81 1.46 13.05 -3.93
N ASP A 82 1.55 13.57 -2.71
CA ASP A 82 0.78 13.07 -1.56
C ASP A 82 -0.73 13.26 -1.79
N LEU A 83 -1.16 14.40 -2.38
CA LEU A 83 -2.55 14.64 -2.74
C LEU A 83 -3.04 13.67 -3.84
N ILE A 84 -2.26 13.48 -4.89
CA ILE A 84 -2.59 12.52 -5.98
C ILE A 84 -2.75 11.11 -5.40
N ARG A 85 -1.84 10.68 -4.53
CA ARG A 85 -1.90 9.36 -3.88
C ARG A 85 -3.15 9.23 -3.01
N ALA A 86 -3.45 10.23 -2.17
CA ALA A 86 -4.63 10.23 -1.32
C ALA A 86 -5.92 10.10 -2.15
N LEU A 87 -6.05 10.91 -3.21
CA LEU A 87 -7.20 10.85 -4.12
C LEU A 87 -7.29 9.50 -4.85
N ALA A 88 -6.17 8.93 -5.28
CA ALA A 88 -6.13 7.64 -5.95
C ALA A 88 -6.51 6.48 -5.00
N TYR A 89 -6.06 6.50 -3.75
CA TYR A 89 -6.49 5.52 -2.75
C TYR A 89 -7.99 5.65 -2.41
N CYS A 90 -8.48 6.88 -2.26
CA CYS A 90 -9.92 7.12 -2.07
C CYS A 90 -10.74 6.60 -3.27
N ALA A 91 -10.31 6.88 -4.49
CA ALA A 91 -10.96 6.39 -5.70
C ALA A 91 -10.97 4.86 -5.79
N ALA A 92 -9.85 4.20 -5.42
CA ALA A 92 -9.76 2.74 -5.36
C ALA A 92 -10.73 2.17 -4.30
N GLY A 93 -10.79 2.77 -3.12
CA GLY A 93 -11.72 2.37 -2.06
C GLY A 93 -13.19 2.52 -2.49
N ILE A 94 -13.56 3.63 -3.12
CA ILE A 94 -14.91 3.86 -3.65
C ILE A 94 -15.23 2.85 -4.76
N ALA A 95 -14.30 2.61 -5.68
CA ALA A 95 -14.50 1.63 -6.76
C ALA A 95 -14.71 0.21 -6.22
N LEU A 96 -13.98 -0.18 -5.18
CA LEU A 96 -14.16 -1.47 -4.51
C LEU A 96 -15.52 -1.53 -3.82
N LEU A 97 -15.88 -0.55 -3.00
CA LEU A 97 -17.16 -0.52 -2.29
C LEU A 97 -18.36 -0.55 -3.24
N ALA A 98 -18.26 0.10 -4.40
CA ALA A 98 -19.32 0.13 -5.41
C ALA A 98 -19.49 -1.18 -6.20
N ASN A 99 -18.44 -2.03 -6.25
CA ASN A 99 -18.41 -3.21 -7.13
C ASN A 99 -18.28 -4.54 -6.38
N LEU A 100 -17.87 -4.52 -5.10
CA LEU A 100 -17.82 -5.73 -4.29
C LEU A 100 -19.24 -6.02 -3.77
N PRO A 101 -19.77 -7.24 -3.98
CA PRO A 101 -21.01 -7.65 -3.35
C PRO A 101 -20.79 -7.67 -1.83
N LEU A 102 -21.64 -6.97 -1.08
CA LEU A 102 -21.67 -7.02 0.38
C LEU A 102 -22.18 -8.36 0.94
N GLY A 103 -22.35 -9.37 0.09
CA GLY A 103 -22.77 -10.73 0.38
C GLY A 103 -21.66 -11.75 0.24
N ALA A 104 -21.99 -13.03 0.42
CA ALA A 104 -21.08 -14.16 0.45
C ALA A 104 -19.99 -14.11 -0.65
N PRO A 105 -18.71 -14.39 -0.31
CA PRO A 105 -17.64 -14.40 -1.27
C PRO A 105 -17.90 -15.44 -2.35
N SER A 106 -17.94 -15.03 -3.62
CA SER A 106 -18.05 -15.97 -4.73
C SER A 106 -16.73 -16.74 -4.87
N LEU A 107 -16.82 -18.05 -5.05
CA LEU A 107 -15.65 -18.91 -5.29
C LEU A 107 -14.88 -18.53 -6.58
N VAL A 108 -15.51 -17.76 -7.45
CA VAL A 108 -14.97 -17.37 -8.77
C VAL A 108 -14.29 -15.99 -8.74
N GLY A 109 -14.46 -15.21 -7.65
CA GLY A 109 -14.04 -13.83 -7.56
C GLY A 109 -14.96 -12.87 -8.34
N VAL A 110 -14.71 -11.56 -8.22
CA VAL A 110 -15.50 -10.52 -8.90
C VAL A 110 -15.04 -10.40 -10.35
N GLN A 111 -15.88 -10.85 -11.30
CA GLN A 111 -15.62 -10.79 -12.74
C GLN A 111 -15.99 -9.41 -13.31
N ASN A 112 -15.21 -8.37 -12.96
CA ASN A 112 -15.41 -7.01 -13.47
C ASN A 112 -14.14 -6.47 -14.10
N ALA A 113 -14.05 -6.53 -15.44
CA ALA A 113 -12.91 -6.06 -16.20
C ALA A 113 -12.68 -4.54 -16.06
N ALA A 114 -13.77 -3.75 -15.92
CA ALA A 114 -13.65 -2.30 -15.72
C ALA A 114 -13.08 -1.97 -14.36
N LEU A 115 -13.51 -2.66 -13.28
CA LEU A 115 -12.92 -2.52 -11.95
C LEU A 115 -11.43 -2.87 -11.97
N TYR A 116 -11.08 -4.01 -12.58
CA TYR A 116 -9.68 -4.44 -12.68
C TYR A 116 -8.82 -3.41 -13.42
N GLY A 117 -9.28 -2.92 -14.58
CA GLY A 117 -8.58 -1.88 -15.34
C GLY A 117 -8.42 -0.57 -14.56
N THR A 118 -9.46 -0.15 -13.83
CA THR A 118 -9.41 1.04 -12.95
C THR A 118 -8.34 0.87 -11.87
N LEU A 119 -8.32 -0.27 -11.19
CA LEU A 119 -7.33 -0.55 -10.14
C LEU A 119 -5.89 -0.61 -10.68
N LEU A 120 -5.69 -1.17 -11.88
CA LEU A 120 -4.38 -1.14 -12.56
C LEU A 120 -3.93 0.29 -12.82
N GLY A 121 -4.79 1.13 -13.39
CA GLY A 121 -4.50 2.54 -13.68
C GLY A 121 -4.18 3.34 -12.41
N LEU A 122 -4.97 3.16 -11.36
CA LEU A 122 -4.73 3.80 -10.07
C LEU A 122 -3.42 3.30 -9.43
N GLY A 123 -3.10 1.99 -9.52
CA GLY A 123 -1.83 1.45 -9.03
C GLY A 123 -0.62 2.08 -9.70
N VAL A 124 -0.63 2.20 -11.02
CA VAL A 124 0.43 2.88 -11.78
C VAL A 124 0.54 4.36 -11.37
N LEU A 125 -0.59 5.07 -11.24
CA LEU A 125 -0.61 6.48 -10.83
C LEU A 125 -0.03 6.66 -9.43
N ILE A 126 -0.41 5.81 -8.47
CA ILE A 126 0.13 5.80 -7.11
C ILE A 126 1.64 5.57 -7.14
N GLY A 127 2.12 4.55 -7.85
CA GLY A 127 3.54 4.24 -7.96
C GLY A 127 4.35 5.36 -8.62
N CYS A 128 3.83 6.01 -9.66
CA CYS A 128 4.49 7.19 -10.27
C CYS A 128 4.61 8.35 -9.27
N ALA A 129 3.54 8.63 -8.53
CA ALA A 129 3.54 9.69 -7.53
C ALA A 129 4.48 9.36 -6.35
N GLU A 130 4.55 8.08 -5.93
CA GLU A 130 5.48 7.59 -4.91
C GLU A 130 6.93 7.85 -5.33
N VAL A 131 7.34 7.40 -6.52
CA VAL A 131 8.69 7.61 -7.04
C VAL A 131 9.07 9.09 -7.11
N ALA A 132 8.18 9.94 -7.61
CA ALA A 132 8.43 11.38 -7.72
C ALA A 132 8.55 12.04 -6.33
N ARG A 133 7.71 11.64 -5.39
CA ARG A 133 7.75 12.10 -4.00
C ARG A 133 9.04 11.74 -3.30
N ASP A 134 9.49 10.49 -3.43
CA ASP A 134 10.68 9.97 -2.74
C ASP A 134 11.96 10.60 -3.29
N ASN A 135 12.08 10.76 -4.61
CA ASN A 135 13.18 11.51 -5.22
C ASN A 135 13.21 12.98 -4.75
N ALA A 136 12.05 13.63 -4.63
CA ALA A 136 11.97 14.99 -4.10
C ALA A 136 12.33 15.06 -2.61
N ALA A 137 11.92 14.07 -1.80
CA ALA A 137 12.24 13.99 -0.38
C ALA A 137 13.75 13.78 -0.15
N GLN A 138 14.36 12.81 -0.83
CA GLN A 138 15.78 12.53 -0.74
C GLN A 138 16.64 13.76 -1.15
N SER A 139 16.25 14.45 -2.23
CA SER A 139 16.97 15.65 -2.67
C SER A 139 16.82 16.85 -1.73
N ARG A 140 15.89 16.81 -0.77
CA ARG A 140 15.67 17.85 0.24
C ARG A 140 16.55 17.68 1.48
N LEU A 141 17.01 16.48 1.79
CA LEU A 141 17.76 16.17 3.00
C LEU A 141 19.03 17.03 3.17
N PRO A 142 19.87 17.24 2.14
CA PRO A 142 21.07 18.08 2.26
C PRO A 142 20.81 19.55 2.59
N ALA A 143 19.58 20.03 2.34
CA ALA A 143 19.17 21.40 2.70
C ALA A 143 18.74 21.54 4.18
N ILE A 144 18.49 20.43 4.86
CA ILE A 144 17.99 20.39 6.25
C ILE A 144 19.10 20.00 7.22
N VAL A 145 20.06 19.17 6.76
CA VAL A 145 21.10 18.55 7.58
C VAL A 145 22.48 19.01 7.11
N PRO A 146 23.39 19.44 8.03
CA PRO A 146 24.78 19.73 7.70
C PRO A 146 25.49 18.51 7.10
N GLY A 147 26.48 18.74 6.21
CA GLY A 147 27.17 17.67 5.50
C GLY A 147 27.78 16.59 6.39
N GLN A 148 28.32 16.98 7.54
CA GLN A 148 28.90 16.06 8.52
C GLN A 148 27.90 15.08 9.17
N ASP A 149 26.61 15.42 9.19
CA ASP A 149 25.54 14.62 9.80
C ASP A 149 24.71 13.86 8.76
N LEU A 150 24.98 14.02 7.45
CA LEU A 150 24.19 13.44 6.36
C LEU A 150 24.18 11.92 6.39
N GLU A 151 25.32 11.29 6.66
CA GLU A 151 25.40 9.83 6.73
C GLU A 151 24.49 9.26 7.82
N ARG A 152 24.52 9.86 9.00
CA ARG A 152 23.67 9.45 10.12
C ARG A 152 22.19 9.73 9.86
N ALA A 153 21.88 10.86 9.23
CA ALA A 153 20.52 11.23 8.86
C ALA A 153 19.94 10.27 7.80
N ASN A 154 20.74 9.91 6.78
CA ASN A 154 20.36 8.90 5.78
C ASN A 154 20.14 7.52 6.41
N GLY A 155 21.02 7.09 7.31
CA GLY A 155 20.86 5.81 8.02
C GLY A 155 19.59 5.77 8.85
N LEU A 156 19.23 6.87 9.54
CA LEU A 156 17.99 6.96 10.31
C LEU A 156 16.77 6.95 9.40
N LEU A 157 16.77 7.69 8.30
CA LEU A 157 15.67 7.70 7.33
C LEU A 157 15.48 6.33 6.67
N GLY A 158 16.58 5.65 6.29
CA GLY A 158 16.51 4.29 5.75
C GLY A 158 15.95 3.28 6.76
N SER A 159 16.29 3.44 8.05
CA SER A 159 15.69 2.60 9.10
C SER A 159 14.19 2.87 9.28
N ILE A 160 13.78 4.14 9.23
CA ILE A 160 12.36 4.54 9.29
C ILE A 160 11.59 3.98 8.09
N GLU A 161 12.18 4.06 6.90
CA GLU A 161 11.62 3.51 5.66
C GLU A 161 11.43 2.00 5.77
N THR A 162 12.48 1.25 6.15
CA THR A 162 12.41 -0.21 6.31
C THR A 162 11.36 -0.62 7.34
N VAL A 163 11.36 0.01 8.52
CA VAL A 163 10.39 -0.30 9.57
C VAL A 163 8.97 0.07 9.12
N GLY A 164 8.78 1.22 8.50
CA GLY A 164 7.47 1.69 8.02
C GLY A 164 6.92 0.82 6.91
N ASN A 165 7.70 0.63 5.85
CA ASN A 165 7.24 0.01 4.61
C ASN A 165 7.23 -1.54 4.69
N GLU A 166 8.20 -2.15 5.40
CA GLU A 166 8.38 -3.61 5.34
C GLU A 166 7.92 -4.35 6.62
N MET A 167 7.72 -3.63 7.71
CA MET A 167 7.33 -4.26 8.98
C MET A 167 6.02 -3.71 9.53
N ALA A 168 6.00 -2.47 9.98
CA ALA A 168 4.85 -1.88 10.67
C ALA A 168 3.66 -1.66 9.73
N GLY A 169 3.91 -1.21 8.49
CA GLY A 169 2.87 -0.96 7.49
C GLY A 169 2.11 -2.23 7.11
N PRO A 170 2.78 -3.30 6.67
CA PRO A 170 2.12 -4.57 6.37
C PRO A 170 1.37 -5.16 7.56
N ALA A 171 1.93 -5.10 8.77
CA ALA A 171 1.26 -5.59 9.98
C ALA A 171 -0.02 -4.81 10.28
N LEU A 172 0.03 -3.47 10.20
CA LEU A 172 -1.14 -2.62 10.36
C LEU A 172 -2.16 -2.81 9.23
N GLY A 173 -1.70 -2.97 7.99
CA GLY A 173 -2.56 -3.25 6.85
C GLY A 173 -3.36 -4.53 7.03
N ALA A 174 -2.69 -5.61 7.43
CA ALA A 174 -3.34 -6.89 7.72
C ALA A 174 -4.34 -6.77 8.89
N PHE A 175 -3.97 -6.05 9.94
CA PHE A 175 -4.84 -5.80 11.09
C PHE A 175 -6.08 -4.99 10.72
N LEU A 176 -5.93 -3.91 9.94
CA LEU A 176 -7.05 -3.09 9.47
C LEU A 176 -8.00 -3.88 8.59
N ILE A 177 -7.47 -4.70 7.68
CA ILE A 177 -8.30 -5.59 6.84
C ILE A 177 -9.08 -6.57 7.72
N ALA A 178 -8.46 -7.16 8.73
CA ALA A 178 -9.12 -8.08 9.64
C ALA A 178 -10.23 -7.41 10.47
N LEU A 179 -10.05 -6.15 10.86
CA LEU A 179 -11.06 -5.38 11.61
C LEU A 179 -12.28 -5.00 10.78
N PHE A 180 -12.06 -4.58 9.53
CA PHE A 180 -13.13 -4.09 8.66
C PHE A 180 -13.84 -5.21 7.89
N LEU A 181 -13.31 -6.44 7.90
CA LEU A 181 -13.82 -7.59 7.16
C LEU A 181 -13.95 -8.87 8.01
N PRO A 182 -14.61 -8.82 9.18
CA PRO A 182 -14.90 -10.06 9.90
C PRO A 182 -15.96 -10.93 9.21
N THR A 183 -16.82 -10.32 8.38
CA THR A 183 -17.97 -10.99 7.76
C THR A 183 -17.62 -12.12 6.78
N PRO A 184 -16.62 -12.04 5.88
CA PRO A 184 -16.28 -13.15 4.99
C PRO A 184 -15.73 -14.37 5.74
N PHE A 185 -14.95 -14.16 6.81
CA PHE A 185 -14.37 -15.26 7.58
C PHE A 185 -15.41 -15.96 8.46
N LEU A 186 -16.33 -15.22 9.07
CA LEU A 186 -17.46 -15.77 9.83
C LEU A 186 -18.41 -16.59 8.95
N VAL A 187 -18.64 -16.15 7.71
CA VAL A 187 -19.50 -16.87 6.76
C VAL A 187 -18.84 -18.17 6.28
N ILE A 188 -17.50 -18.21 6.14
CA ILE A 188 -16.76 -19.42 5.78
C ILE A 188 -16.82 -20.45 6.91
N GLU A 189 -16.72 -20.05 8.19
CA GLU A 189 -16.83 -20.98 9.33
C GLU A 189 -18.25 -21.51 9.50
N VAL A 190 -19.28 -20.71 9.35
CA VAL A 190 -20.68 -21.14 9.43
C VAL A 190 -21.09 -22.01 8.25
N GLY A 191 -20.56 -21.77 7.04
CA GLY A 191 -20.81 -22.61 5.86
C GLY A 191 -20.04 -23.93 5.86
N GLY A 192 -18.87 -24.02 6.49
CA GLY A 192 -18.07 -25.23 6.60
C GLY A 192 -18.54 -26.21 7.67
N GLY A 193 -19.32 -25.76 8.65
CA GLY A 193 -19.85 -26.60 9.76
C GLY A 193 -21.14 -27.36 9.45
N GLY A 194 -21.77 -27.15 8.28
CA GLY A 194 -23.07 -27.73 7.92
C GLY A 194 -23.03 -29.03 7.14
N GLY A 195 -21.88 -29.64 6.88
CA GLY A 195 -21.71 -30.81 6.00
C GLY A 195 -21.47 -32.16 6.68
N GLY A 196 -21.68 -32.29 7.97
CA GLY A 196 -21.37 -33.51 8.71
C GLY A 196 -22.54 -34.08 9.51
N GLY A 197 -23.61 -34.47 8.87
CA GLY A 197 -24.70 -35.13 9.60
C GLY A 197 -25.82 -35.64 8.70
N GLY A 198 -25.76 -36.88 8.28
CA GLY A 198 -26.96 -37.50 7.72
C GLY A 198 -26.66 -38.62 6.74
N GLY A 199 -26.60 -39.86 7.19
CA GLY A 199 -26.64 -40.98 6.29
C GLY A 199 -26.17 -42.33 6.81
N GLU A 200 -26.51 -42.66 8.04
CA GLU A 200 -26.57 -44.06 8.40
C GLU A 200 -28.06 -44.46 8.51
N GLY A 201 -28.54 -45.15 7.55
CA GLY A 201 -29.86 -45.78 7.48
C GLY A 201 -29.75 -47.04 6.67
N GLY A 202 -29.44 -48.14 7.26
CA GLY A 202 -30.10 -49.34 7.47
C GLY A 202 -30.56 -50.07 6.22
N GLU A 203 -29.77 -50.99 5.69
CA GLU A 203 -30.29 -52.14 4.94
C GLU A 203 -30.22 -53.33 5.86
N ARG A 204 -31.43 -53.82 6.22
CA ARG A 204 -31.66 -55.17 6.63
C ARG A 204 -32.60 -55.81 5.61
N GLY A 205 -32.17 -56.86 4.98
CA GLY A 205 -32.74 -58.21 4.89
C GLY A 205 -34.00 -58.37 4.07
N GLU A 206 -33.91 -59.05 3.04
CA GLU A 206 -34.39 -60.41 2.76
C GLU A 206 -34.01 -60.77 1.33
#